data_f632e77848f68c4692a4c1dbc883397c
#
_entry.id   f632e77848f68c4692a4c1dbc883397c
#
_cell.length_a   1.000
_cell.length_b   1.000
_cell.length_c   1.000
_cell.angle_alpha   90.00
_cell.angle_beta   90.00
_cell.angle_gamma   90.00
#
_symmetry.space_group_name_H-M   'P 1'
#
loop_
_entity.id
_entity.type
_entity.pdbx_description
1 polymer ?
#
loop_
_entity_poly.entity_id
_entity_poly.type
_entity_poly.pdbx_seq_one_letter_code
_entity_poly.pdbx_strand_id
1 'polypeptide(L)'
;MTKKIIHIFKNDLRLSDNPAFAEASKSGHIIPIYIVDESDLNHDSAQNWWLQKSLEKLKKSLDDNLYFFRGDYKEIITSIISENDVQAVYWNRSYDPYSIQRDKNLKSYLVEKGIEVKTFNSLLLWEPWQVSKPDGSPYRVFSPFYRKGCLNQEEPRFPLPQPNKINYFKIKGSMDIKSLNLLTGFKWYNKLNEHWDIGEKAAQKKLSVFLEDGIDNYKDGRNFPSKKNVSRLSPHISFGEISPNQIWYAARSLKEDRNIDHFCSELGWREFSYYLLYHFPFIEKENLNKKFDNFPWTNNLEYLKAWQRGLTGYPIIDAGMRELWETGYMHNRVRMIVGSFLVKNLLIHWHYGHAWFNNCLVDADKANNTAGWQWIAGSGADAAPYFRIFNPITQGQNFDEEGIYTKKWVPELSKIPNKYLFNPWEASPDILNAANLELGKDYPLPIVDIKESRNIALQAFETIKNKS
;
A
#
# COMPACT_ATOMS: atom_id res chain seq x y z
N MET A 1 43.37 -7.33 -2.37
CA MET A 1 42.45 -7.02 -1.23
C MET A 1 41.06 -7.43 -1.62
N THR A 2 40.27 -7.95 -0.68
CA THR A 2 38.86 -8.31 -0.96
C THR A 2 38.05 -7.03 -1.10
N LYS A 3 37.21 -6.94 -2.10
CA LYS A 3 36.38 -5.78 -2.41
C LYS A 3 35.40 -5.48 -1.27
N LYS A 4 35.33 -4.23 -0.84
CA LYS A 4 34.32 -3.76 0.13
C LYS A 4 33.17 -3.11 -0.60
N ILE A 5 31.94 -3.50 -0.28
CA ILE A 5 30.72 -3.16 -1.00
C ILE A 5 29.68 -2.63 -0.03
N ILE A 6 29.24 -1.40 -0.21
CA ILE A 6 28.04 -0.91 0.46
C ILE A 6 26.83 -1.53 -0.23
N HIS A 7 25.95 -2.17 0.54
CA HIS A 7 24.60 -2.53 0.09
C HIS A 7 23.57 -1.66 0.81
N ILE A 8 22.81 -0.91 0.01
CA ILE A 8 21.77 0.00 0.53
C ILE A 8 20.43 -0.73 0.49
N PHE A 9 19.90 -1.08 1.66
CA PHE A 9 18.51 -1.51 1.77
C PHE A 9 17.55 -0.33 1.65
N LYS A 10 16.40 -0.58 1.02
CA LYS A 10 15.29 0.38 0.84
C LYS A 10 13.97 -0.36 1.11
N ASN A 11 13.04 -0.38 0.14
CA ASN A 11 11.81 -1.18 0.20
C ASN A 11 12.05 -2.63 -0.25
N ASP A 12 13.09 -3.25 0.28
CA ASP A 12 13.55 -4.61 -0.04
C ASP A 12 14.11 -5.31 1.21
N LEU A 13 13.39 -5.16 2.34
CA LEU A 13 13.83 -5.56 3.68
C LEU A 13 13.80 -7.08 3.89
N ARG A 14 14.55 -7.81 3.04
CA ARG A 14 14.68 -9.27 3.03
C ARG A 14 16.05 -9.71 2.55
N LEU A 15 16.43 -10.94 2.82
CA LEU A 15 17.68 -11.56 2.37
C LEU A 15 17.45 -12.51 1.18
N SER A 16 16.34 -13.26 1.15
CA SER A 16 15.97 -14.07 0.00
C SER A 16 15.40 -13.19 -1.12
N ASP A 17 15.66 -13.58 -2.33
CA ASP A 17 15.24 -12.85 -3.53
C ASP A 17 15.57 -11.34 -3.51
N ASN A 18 16.75 -11.00 -3.01
CA ASN A 18 17.32 -9.65 -3.04
C ASN A 18 18.51 -9.62 -4.00
N PRO A 19 18.30 -9.23 -5.28
CA PRO A 19 19.35 -9.32 -6.31
C PRO A 19 20.60 -8.50 -6.01
N ALA A 20 20.46 -7.28 -5.48
CA ALA A 20 21.60 -6.44 -5.13
C ALA A 20 22.39 -7.04 -3.97
N PHE A 21 21.72 -7.57 -2.96
CA PHE A 21 22.35 -8.24 -1.82
C PHE A 21 23.04 -9.54 -2.22
N ALA A 22 22.38 -10.35 -3.05
CA ALA A 22 22.95 -11.59 -3.57
C ALA A 22 24.21 -11.35 -4.40
N GLU A 23 24.22 -10.32 -5.25
CA GLU A 23 25.40 -9.94 -6.03
C GLU A 23 26.52 -9.40 -5.14
N ALA A 24 26.19 -8.57 -4.15
CA ALA A 24 27.18 -8.06 -3.20
C ALA A 24 27.83 -9.20 -2.40
N SER A 25 27.04 -10.21 -1.97
CA SER A 25 27.54 -11.38 -1.23
C SER A 25 28.54 -12.22 -2.02
N LYS A 26 28.39 -12.30 -3.33
CA LYS A 26 29.30 -13.02 -4.23
C LYS A 26 30.56 -12.22 -4.52
N SER A 27 30.47 -10.89 -4.50
CA SER A 27 31.51 -9.99 -5.03
C SER A 27 32.50 -9.52 -3.98
N GLY A 28 32.20 -9.60 -2.68
CA GLY A 28 33.14 -9.12 -1.65
C GLY A 28 32.60 -9.12 -0.20
N HIS A 29 33.21 -8.26 0.61
CA HIS A 29 32.74 -7.98 1.96
C HIS A 29 31.65 -6.90 1.95
N ILE A 30 30.52 -7.17 2.57
CA ILE A 30 29.35 -6.29 2.54
C ILE A 30 29.33 -5.37 3.75
N ILE A 31 28.94 -4.12 3.51
CA ILE A 31 28.53 -3.14 4.52
C ILE A 31 27.04 -2.88 4.27
N PRO A 32 26.14 -3.61 4.98
CA PRO A 32 24.70 -3.40 4.81
C PRO A 32 24.28 -2.14 5.53
N ILE A 33 23.63 -1.21 4.82
CA ILE A 33 23.16 0.05 5.40
C ILE A 33 21.68 0.29 5.11
N TYR A 34 21.04 1.04 5.99
CA TYR A 34 19.74 1.66 5.78
C TYR A 34 19.84 3.15 6.09
N ILE A 35 19.41 3.99 5.17
CA ILE A 35 19.41 5.44 5.32
C ILE A 35 17.97 5.93 5.38
N VAL A 36 17.62 6.66 6.44
CA VAL A 36 16.35 7.40 6.53
C VAL A 36 16.54 8.74 5.87
N ASP A 37 15.79 8.97 4.77
CA ASP A 37 15.70 10.27 4.11
C ASP A 37 14.62 11.10 4.82
N GLU A 38 14.94 12.34 5.17
CA GLU A 38 13.98 13.22 5.86
C GLU A 38 12.74 13.55 5.03
N SER A 39 12.88 13.54 3.71
CA SER A 39 11.76 13.77 2.79
C SER A 39 10.72 12.64 2.78
N ASP A 40 11.10 11.43 3.23
CA ASP A 40 10.23 10.26 3.29
C ASP A 40 9.57 10.08 4.66
N LEU A 41 9.88 10.93 5.64
CA LEU A 41 9.37 10.79 7.00
C LEU A 41 7.94 11.32 7.15
N ASN A 42 7.05 10.41 7.49
CA ASN A 42 5.72 10.70 8.02
C ASN A 42 5.68 10.23 9.48
N HIS A 43 6.20 11.08 10.38
CA HIS A 43 6.37 10.73 11.79
C HIS A 43 5.09 10.16 12.41
N ASP A 44 5.26 9.13 13.26
CA ASP A 44 4.19 8.46 13.99
C ASP A 44 3.08 7.84 13.12
N SER A 45 3.36 7.59 11.84
CA SER A 45 2.46 6.84 10.95
C SER A 45 2.53 5.33 11.21
N ALA A 46 1.49 4.61 10.76
CA ALA A 46 1.49 3.14 10.77
C ALA A 46 2.64 2.55 9.96
N GLN A 47 3.04 3.22 8.87
CA GLN A 47 4.19 2.82 8.05
C GLN A 47 5.50 2.92 8.80
N ASN A 48 5.73 4.02 9.54
CA ASN A 48 6.97 4.17 10.31
C ASN A 48 7.06 3.18 11.47
N TRP A 49 5.91 2.83 12.08
CA TRP A 49 5.85 1.74 13.05
C TRP A 49 6.25 0.40 12.41
N TRP A 50 5.70 0.07 11.23
CA TRP A 50 6.07 -1.15 10.51
C TRP A 50 7.55 -1.14 10.12
N LEU A 51 8.03 -0.04 9.54
CA LEU A 51 9.42 0.14 9.13
C LEU A 51 10.38 -0.13 10.29
N GLN A 52 10.14 0.49 11.44
CA GLN A 52 10.99 0.28 12.62
C GLN A 52 11.05 -1.21 12.99
N LYS A 53 9.90 -1.89 13.05
CA LYS A 53 9.82 -3.31 13.38
C LYS A 53 10.49 -4.19 12.32
N SER A 54 10.31 -3.87 11.05
CA SER A 54 10.95 -4.57 9.94
C SER A 54 12.48 -4.44 9.99
N LEU A 55 12.98 -3.23 10.24
CA LEU A 55 14.43 -2.99 10.41
C LEU A 55 15.03 -3.71 11.62
N GLU A 56 14.30 -3.80 12.75
CA GLU A 56 14.69 -4.59 13.92
C GLU A 56 14.84 -6.08 13.56
N LYS A 57 13.92 -6.62 12.76
CA LYS A 57 13.94 -8.01 12.28
C LYS A 57 15.07 -8.26 11.27
N LEU A 58 15.22 -7.34 10.30
CA LEU A 58 16.28 -7.44 9.30
C LEU A 58 17.67 -7.39 9.94
N LYS A 59 17.89 -6.49 10.91
CA LYS A 59 19.16 -6.40 11.65
C LYS A 59 19.52 -7.72 12.29
N LYS A 60 18.56 -8.38 12.95
CA LYS A 60 18.77 -9.72 13.54
C LYS A 60 19.10 -10.77 12.49
N SER A 61 18.45 -10.71 11.31
CA SER A 61 18.73 -11.64 10.21
C SER A 61 20.11 -11.43 9.57
N LEU A 62 20.72 -10.28 9.80
CA LEU A 62 22.08 -9.89 9.37
C LEU A 62 23.11 -10.03 10.52
N ASP A 63 22.83 -10.82 11.55
CA ASP A 63 23.71 -11.01 12.71
C ASP A 63 24.20 -9.67 13.29
N ASP A 64 23.30 -8.72 13.44
CA ASP A 64 23.51 -7.34 13.90
C ASP A 64 24.44 -6.47 13.04
N ASN A 65 24.76 -6.89 11.82
CA ASN A 65 25.61 -6.12 10.89
C ASN A 65 24.85 -5.12 10.00
N LEU A 66 23.64 -4.68 10.35
CA LEU A 66 22.93 -3.61 9.65
C LEU A 66 23.22 -2.27 10.34
N TYR A 67 23.71 -1.30 9.55
CA TYR A 67 24.08 0.04 10.00
C TYR A 67 23.02 1.07 9.61
N PHE A 68 22.63 1.93 10.54
CA PHE A 68 21.58 2.92 10.36
C PHE A 68 22.14 4.33 10.28
N PHE A 69 21.62 5.10 9.33
CA PHE A 69 21.96 6.49 9.12
C PHE A 69 20.68 7.32 8.86
N ARG A 70 20.77 8.64 9.09
CA ARG A 70 19.72 9.59 8.79
C ARG A 70 20.31 10.83 8.17
N GLY A 71 19.76 11.28 7.02
CA GLY A 71 20.21 12.47 6.30
C GLY A 71 20.38 12.24 4.81
N ASP A 72 21.22 13.08 4.19
CA ASP A 72 21.48 13.03 2.75
C ASP A 72 22.26 11.77 2.34
N TYR A 73 21.74 11.06 1.35
CA TYR A 73 22.34 9.82 0.83
C TYR A 73 23.75 10.01 0.31
N LYS A 74 23.99 11.10 -0.42
CA LYS A 74 25.29 11.37 -1.04
C LYS A 74 26.36 11.66 0.02
N GLU A 75 26.02 12.47 1.01
CA GLU A 75 26.95 12.82 2.10
C GLU A 75 27.31 11.59 2.92
N ILE A 76 26.31 10.82 3.36
CA ILE A 76 26.51 9.61 4.18
C ILE A 76 27.34 8.58 3.42
N ILE A 77 26.98 8.27 2.17
CA ILE A 77 27.70 7.27 1.38
C ILE A 77 29.13 7.72 1.08
N THR A 78 29.35 9.00 0.79
CA THR A 78 30.69 9.55 0.56
C THR A 78 31.57 9.44 1.81
N SER A 79 31.04 9.73 2.99
CA SER A 79 31.76 9.56 4.27
C SER A 79 32.16 8.10 4.49
N ILE A 80 31.21 7.15 4.33
CA ILE A 80 31.49 5.73 4.49
C ILE A 80 32.56 5.25 3.50
N ILE A 81 32.51 5.70 2.25
CA ILE A 81 33.50 5.35 1.20
C ILE A 81 34.88 5.82 1.61
N SER A 82 35.03 7.09 2.01
CA SER A 82 36.34 7.70 2.31
C SER A 82 36.95 7.11 3.59
N GLU A 83 36.15 6.84 4.61
CA GLU A 83 36.62 6.30 5.88
C GLU A 83 37.02 4.83 5.83
N ASN A 84 36.44 4.06 4.90
CA ASN A 84 36.58 2.62 4.87
C ASN A 84 37.20 2.05 3.60
N ASP A 85 37.63 2.90 2.65
CA ASP A 85 38.17 2.49 1.35
C ASP A 85 37.22 1.50 0.63
N VAL A 86 35.98 1.95 0.36
CA VAL A 86 34.93 1.17 -0.32
C VAL A 86 35.06 1.30 -1.83
N GLN A 87 34.95 0.19 -2.56
CA GLN A 87 35.13 0.13 -4.01
C GLN A 87 33.82 0.05 -4.79
N ALA A 88 32.69 -0.30 -4.13
CA ALA A 88 31.43 -0.45 -4.82
C ALA A 88 30.20 -0.12 -3.95
N VAL A 89 29.11 0.29 -4.58
CA VAL A 89 27.82 0.55 -3.95
C VAL A 89 26.70 -0.10 -4.78
N TYR A 90 25.94 -1.03 -4.16
CA TYR A 90 24.88 -1.77 -4.81
C TYR A 90 23.55 -1.54 -4.13
N TRP A 91 22.46 -1.41 -4.92
CA TRP A 91 21.11 -1.29 -4.40
C TRP A 91 20.04 -1.80 -5.39
N ASN A 92 18.85 -2.03 -4.88
CA ASN A 92 17.69 -2.29 -5.73
C ASN A 92 16.97 -0.98 -6.07
N ARG A 93 16.49 -0.87 -7.32
CA ARG A 93 15.86 0.35 -7.85
C ARG A 93 14.54 0.63 -7.14
N SER A 94 14.27 1.91 -6.90
CA SER A 94 12.97 2.46 -6.53
C SER A 94 12.31 3.06 -7.77
N TYR A 95 10.97 3.17 -7.76
CA TYR A 95 10.21 3.56 -8.95
C TYR A 95 9.30 4.77 -8.71
N ASP A 96 9.37 5.42 -7.56
CA ASP A 96 8.74 6.72 -7.34
C ASP A 96 9.64 7.86 -7.87
N PRO A 97 9.03 8.99 -8.31
CA PRO A 97 9.76 10.07 -9.00
C PRO A 97 10.94 10.65 -8.21
N TYR A 98 10.74 10.85 -6.91
CA TYR A 98 11.79 11.40 -6.04
C TYR A 98 12.98 10.44 -5.91
N SER A 99 12.71 9.19 -5.58
CA SER A 99 13.76 8.17 -5.42
C SER A 99 14.51 7.88 -6.72
N ILE A 100 13.81 7.89 -7.87
CA ILE A 100 14.45 7.77 -9.19
C ILE A 100 15.47 8.90 -9.39
N GLN A 101 15.09 10.14 -9.13
CA GLN A 101 15.99 11.29 -9.34
C GLN A 101 17.18 11.27 -8.37
N ARG A 102 16.92 11.00 -7.09
CA ARG A 102 17.96 10.83 -6.06
C ARG A 102 18.97 9.75 -6.46
N ASP A 103 18.47 8.56 -6.81
CA ASP A 103 19.31 7.41 -7.16
C ASP A 103 20.11 7.64 -8.45
N LYS A 104 19.53 8.34 -9.44
CA LYS A 104 20.22 8.75 -10.66
C LYS A 104 21.38 9.70 -10.37
N ASN A 105 21.13 10.72 -9.56
CA ASN A 105 22.16 11.69 -9.16
C ASN A 105 23.30 11.02 -8.37
N LEU A 106 22.92 10.16 -7.40
CA LEU A 106 23.90 9.39 -6.62
C LEU A 106 24.75 8.49 -7.50
N LYS A 107 24.14 7.75 -8.43
CA LYS A 107 24.85 6.85 -9.36
C LYS A 107 25.85 7.63 -10.21
N SER A 108 25.44 8.74 -10.83
CA SER A 108 26.32 9.57 -11.64
C SER A 108 27.52 10.07 -10.83
N TYR A 109 27.28 10.61 -9.65
CA TYR A 109 28.33 11.08 -8.75
C TYR A 109 29.34 9.99 -8.37
N LEU A 110 28.86 8.80 -7.99
CA LEU A 110 29.74 7.70 -7.57
C LEU A 110 30.59 7.17 -8.72
N VAL A 111 30.01 7.05 -9.93
CA VAL A 111 30.72 6.63 -11.14
C VAL A 111 31.83 7.64 -11.50
N GLU A 112 31.55 8.95 -11.43
CA GLU A 112 32.57 10.00 -11.64
C GLU A 112 33.73 9.92 -10.64
N LYS A 113 33.47 9.40 -9.43
CA LYS A 113 34.49 9.16 -8.41
C LYS A 113 35.20 7.81 -8.56
N GLY A 114 34.93 7.04 -9.62
CA GLY A 114 35.56 5.74 -9.87
C GLY A 114 35.00 4.60 -9.01
N ILE A 115 33.86 4.81 -8.34
CA ILE A 115 33.19 3.78 -7.52
C ILE A 115 32.28 2.95 -8.43
N GLU A 116 32.39 1.62 -8.34
CA GLU A 116 31.50 0.72 -9.08
C GLU A 116 30.07 0.80 -8.53
N VAL A 117 29.09 0.96 -9.42
CA VAL A 117 27.68 0.98 -9.05
C VAL A 117 26.90 -0.06 -9.82
N LYS A 118 26.20 -0.95 -9.11
CA LYS A 118 25.23 -1.89 -9.70
C LYS A 118 23.84 -1.69 -9.12
N THR A 119 22.83 -1.71 -9.98
CA THR A 119 21.42 -1.58 -9.58
C THR A 119 20.58 -2.68 -10.20
N PHE A 120 19.59 -3.17 -9.44
CA PHE A 120 18.80 -4.33 -9.82
C PHE A 120 17.30 -4.07 -9.63
N ASN A 121 16.45 -4.89 -10.25
CA ASN A 121 15.03 -4.94 -9.96
C ASN A 121 14.75 -5.98 -8.86
N SER A 122 14.10 -5.57 -7.78
CA SER A 122 13.61 -6.45 -6.73
C SER A 122 12.18 -6.15 -6.29
N LEU A 123 11.60 -5.08 -6.88
CA LEU A 123 10.32 -4.53 -6.46
C LEU A 123 9.16 -4.85 -7.41
N LEU A 124 9.45 -5.06 -8.70
CA LEU A 124 8.45 -5.25 -9.73
C LEU A 124 8.67 -6.57 -10.48
N LEU A 125 7.59 -7.14 -11.03
CA LEU A 125 7.64 -8.27 -11.95
C LEU A 125 8.21 -7.82 -13.31
N TRP A 126 7.71 -6.69 -13.81
CA TRP A 126 8.16 -6.04 -15.05
C TRP A 126 8.47 -4.57 -14.78
N GLU A 127 9.63 -4.11 -15.20
CA GLU A 127 9.97 -2.70 -15.04
C GLU A 127 9.16 -1.82 -16.00
N PRO A 128 8.77 -0.59 -15.61
CA PRO A 128 7.85 0.24 -16.39
C PRO A 128 8.25 0.50 -17.84
N TRP A 129 9.55 0.54 -18.13
CA TRP A 129 10.08 0.75 -19.50
C TRP A 129 10.09 -0.52 -20.35
N GLN A 130 9.91 -1.71 -19.77
CA GLN A 130 9.80 -2.96 -20.52
C GLN A 130 8.40 -3.13 -21.15
N VAL A 131 7.41 -2.38 -20.67
CA VAL A 131 6.01 -2.53 -21.08
C VAL A 131 5.56 -1.26 -21.79
N SER A 132 5.30 -1.35 -23.09
CA SER A 132 4.78 -0.25 -23.91
C SER A 132 3.79 -0.75 -24.95
N LYS A 133 2.96 0.14 -25.48
CA LYS A 133 2.17 -0.15 -26.66
C LYS A 133 3.09 -0.22 -27.90
N PRO A 134 2.61 -0.78 -29.03
CA PRO A 134 3.38 -0.81 -30.27
C PRO A 134 3.84 0.57 -30.78
N ASP A 135 3.08 1.63 -30.48
CA ASP A 135 3.39 3.03 -30.80
C ASP A 135 4.36 3.70 -29.79
N GLY A 136 4.84 2.96 -28.79
CA GLY A 136 5.70 3.46 -27.73
C GLY A 136 4.97 4.24 -26.61
N SER A 137 3.68 4.50 -26.76
CA SER A 137 2.91 5.23 -25.74
C SER A 137 2.55 4.35 -24.53
N PRO A 138 2.39 4.94 -23.34
CA PRO A 138 2.02 4.18 -22.16
C PRO A 138 0.55 3.71 -22.18
N TYR A 139 0.31 2.56 -21.56
CA TYR A 139 -1.04 2.08 -21.28
C TYR A 139 -1.74 2.94 -20.23
N ARG A 140 -3.05 3.12 -20.38
CA ARG A 140 -3.91 3.80 -19.39
C ARG A 140 -5.10 2.95 -18.96
N VAL A 141 -5.15 1.68 -19.40
CA VAL A 141 -6.21 0.72 -19.09
C VAL A 141 -5.58 -0.58 -18.66
N PHE A 142 -6.01 -1.12 -17.53
CA PHE A 142 -5.40 -2.28 -16.88
C PHE A 142 -5.39 -3.55 -17.75
N SER A 143 -6.54 -3.92 -18.31
CA SER A 143 -6.63 -5.19 -19.05
C SER A 143 -5.68 -5.26 -20.26
N PRO A 144 -5.57 -4.22 -21.13
CA PRO A 144 -4.53 -4.18 -22.15
C PRO A 144 -3.10 -4.15 -21.59
N PHE A 145 -2.85 -3.38 -20.52
CA PHE A 145 -1.54 -3.34 -19.86
C PHE A 145 -1.11 -4.73 -19.41
N TYR A 146 -1.96 -5.41 -18.64
CA TYR A 146 -1.61 -6.70 -18.06
C TYR A 146 -1.56 -7.80 -19.11
N ARG A 147 -2.63 -7.96 -19.90
CA ARG A 147 -2.77 -9.09 -20.84
C ARG A 147 -1.92 -8.95 -22.10
N LYS A 148 -1.83 -7.73 -22.68
CA LYS A 148 -1.10 -7.49 -23.94
C LYS A 148 0.29 -6.91 -23.69
N GLY A 149 0.46 -6.15 -22.61
CA GLY A 149 1.74 -5.59 -22.19
C GLY A 149 2.55 -6.61 -21.39
N CYS A 150 2.19 -6.86 -20.13
CA CYS A 150 2.99 -7.66 -19.20
C CYS A 150 3.13 -9.14 -19.61
N LEU A 151 2.01 -9.84 -19.83
CA LEU A 151 2.03 -11.29 -20.10
C LEU A 151 2.63 -11.68 -21.46
N ASN A 152 2.88 -10.72 -22.34
CA ASN A 152 3.59 -10.95 -23.60
C ASN A 152 5.09 -10.58 -23.53
N GLN A 153 5.57 -10.10 -22.38
CA GLN A 153 7.01 -9.92 -22.13
C GLN A 153 7.65 -11.25 -21.73
N GLU A 154 8.97 -11.24 -21.58
CA GLU A 154 9.68 -12.33 -20.91
C GLU A 154 9.06 -12.56 -19.52
N GLU A 155 9.03 -13.83 -19.11
CA GLU A 155 8.54 -14.16 -17.77
C GLU A 155 9.35 -13.43 -16.69
N PRO A 156 8.72 -13.05 -15.57
CA PRO A 156 9.46 -12.50 -14.44
C PRO A 156 10.60 -13.42 -14.04
N ARG A 157 11.75 -12.86 -13.66
CA ARG A 157 12.88 -13.67 -13.23
C ARG A 157 12.49 -14.58 -12.04
N PHE A 158 13.09 -15.78 -12.01
CA PHE A 158 12.94 -16.67 -10.86
C PHE A 158 13.48 -16.04 -9.57
N PRO A 159 12.84 -16.31 -8.41
CA PRO A 159 13.34 -15.88 -7.11
C PRO A 159 14.73 -16.44 -6.82
N LEU A 160 15.59 -15.60 -6.28
CA LEU A 160 16.93 -15.99 -5.86
C LEU A 160 16.90 -16.57 -4.43
N PRO A 161 17.69 -17.62 -4.13
CA PRO A 161 17.84 -18.08 -2.77
C PRO A 161 18.56 -17.03 -1.90
N GLN A 162 18.38 -17.11 -0.59
CA GLN A 162 19.20 -16.38 0.35
C GLN A 162 20.68 -16.78 0.18
N PRO A 163 21.64 -15.84 0.21
CA PRO A 163 23.05 -16.19 0.18
C PRO A 163 23.45 -17.09 1.34
N ASN A 164 24.13 -18.20 1.04
CA ASN A 164 24.56 -19.19 2.05
C ASN A 164 25.69 -18.68 2.94
N LYS A 165 26.53 -17.78 2.41
CA LYS A 165 27.67 -17.17 3.11
C LYS A 165 27.68 -15.69 2.86
N ILE A 166 27.75 -14.92 3.93
CA ILE A 166 27.83 -13.47 3.90
C ILE A 166 29.09 -13.07 4.68
N ASN A 167 29.99 -12.36 4.00
CA ASN A 167 31.17 -11.80 4.63
C ASN A 167 30.91 -10.33 4.91
N TYR A 168 30.84 -9.94 6.17
CA TYR A 168 30.60 -8.56 6.55
C TYR A 168 31.91 -7.80 6.76
N PHE A 169 31.90 -6.51 6.38
CA PHE A 169 32.93 -5.56 6.80
C PHE A 169 32.31 -4.63 7.86
N LYS A 170 32.94 -4.57 9.03
CA LYS A 170 32.44 -3.77 10.16
C LYS A 170 32.88 -2.32 10.05
N ILE A 171 31.93 -1.41 10.21
CA ILE A 171 32.17 0.04 10.21
C ILE A 171 31.75 0.67 11.53
N LYS A 172 32.20 1.90 11.77
CA LYS A 172 31.78 2.74 12.90
C LYS A 172 30.72 3.77 12.42
N GLY A 173 30.15 4.53 13.37
CA GLY A 173 29.29 5.67 13.05
C GLY A 173 27.80 5.32 12.83
N SER A 174 27.38 4.06 13.00
CA SER A 174 25.95 3.69 12.95
C SER A 174 25.18 4.30 14.10
N MET A 175 23.98 4.81 13.79
CA MET A 175 23.01 5.24 14.79
C MET A 175 22.31 4.03 15.44
N ASP A 176 21.79 4.21 16.65
CA ASP A 176 20.79 3.29 17.18
C ASP A 176 19.47 3.45 16.40
N ILE A 177 18.72 2.36 16.24
CA ILE A 177 17.46 2.40 15.49
C ILE A 177 16.44 3.38 16.08
N LYS A 178 16.44 3.56 17.40
CA LYS A 178 15.55 4.53 18.06
C LYS A 178 15.95 5.97 17.75
N SER A 179 17.24 6.22 17.50
CA SER A 179 17.76 7.53 17.14
C SER A 179 17.40 7.95 15.71
N LEU A 180 16.83 7.02 14.89
CA LEU A 180 16.24 7.34 13.60
C LEU A 180 14.97 8.21 13.72
N ASN A 181 14.38 8.28 14.93
CA ASN A 181 13.18 9.06 15.23
C ASN A 181 12.00 8.81 14.26
N LEU A 182 11.80 7.55 13.85
CA LEU A 182 10.64 7.14 13.06
C LEU A 182 9.34 7.32 13.84
N LEU A 183 9.41 7.12 15.17
CA LEU A 183 8.31 7.20 16.11
C LEU A 183 8.69 8.16 17.24
N THR A 184 7.98 9.29 17.36
CA THR A 184 8.40 10.42 18.20
C THR A 184 7.60 10.57 19.50
N GLY A 185 6.42 9.97 19.63
CA GLY A 185 5.75 10.12 20.92
C GLY A 185 4.31 9.66 21.03
N PHE A 186 3.42 9.95 20.09
CA PHE A 186 2.03 9.58 20.20
C PHE A 186 1.81 8.10 19.85
N LYS A 187 1.72 7.24 20.88
CA LYS A 187 1.80 5.78 20.77
C LYS A 187 0.51 5.09 20.31
N TRP A 188 -0.30 5.72 19.47
CA TRP A 188 -1.55 5.14 18.96
C TRP A 188 -1.33 3.82 18.21
N TYR A 189 -0.17 3.67 17.59
CA TYR A 189 0.27 2.52 16.82
C TYR A 189 0.62 1.28 17.68
N ASN A 190 0.70 1.39 19.00
CA ASN A 190 1.06 0.25 19.86
C ASN A 190 0.09 -0.93 19.72
N LYS A 191 -1.19 -0.66 19.51
CA LYS A 191 -2.24 -1.66 19.27
C LYS A 191 -2.02 -2.49 18.00
N LEU A 192 -1.29 -1.96 17.02
CA LEU A 192 -0.97 -2.68 15.79
C LEU A 192 -0.17 -3.96 16.03
N ASN A 193 0.58 -4.04 17.17
CA ASN A 193 1.32 -5.25 17.55
C ASN A 193 0.44 -6.49 17.74
N GLU A 194 -0.85 -6.31 18.06
CA GLU A 194 -1.79 -7.41 18.27
C GLU A 194 -2.31 -8.01 16.95
N HIS A 195 -2.12 -7.30 15.85
CA HIS A 195 -2.69 -7.64 14.54
C HIS A 195 -1.67 -8.14 13.53
N TRP A 196 -0.36 -7.95 13.77
CA TRP A 196 0.68 -8.15 12.76
C TRP A 196 1.93 -8.85 13.26
N ASP A 197 2.31 -9.91 12.55
CA ASP A 197 3.65 -10.46 12.55
C ASP A 197 4.46 -9.80 11.42
N ILE A 198 5.69 -9.35 11.70
CA ILE A 198 6.50 -8.53 10.79
C ILE A 198 7.80 -9.24 10.45
N GLY A 199 8.32 -8.97 9.24
CA GLY A 199 9.58 -9.47 8.73
C GLY A 199 9.43 -10.59 7.71
N GLU A 200 10.53 -10.90 7.03
CA GLU A 200 10.60 -11.84 5.92
C GLU A 200 9.99 -13.22 6.24
N LYS A 201 10.32 -13.80 7.40
CA LYS A 201 9.77 -15.12 7.80
C LYS A 201 8.26 -15.08 8.01
N ALA A 202 7.74 -13.97 8.56
CA ALA A 202 6.31 -13.78 8.76
C ALA A 202 5.58 -13.64 7.41
N ALA A 203 6.17 -12.93 6.45
CA ALA A 203 5.66 -12.80 5.09
C ALA A 203 5.58 -14.15 4.37
N GLN A 204 6.65 -14.95 4.44
CA GLN A 204 6.70 -16.30 3.84
C GLN A 204 5.65 -17.23 4.46
N LYS A 205 5.54 -17.26 5.80
CA LYS A 205 4.51 -18.03 6.51
C LYS A 205 3.10 -17.61 6.09
N LYS A 206 2.85 -16.31 6.00
CA LYS A 206 1.55 -15.76 5.58
C LYS A 206 1.20 -16.15 4.14
N LEU A 207 2.18 -16.13 3.23
CA LEU A 207 2.00 -16.62 1.86
C LEU A 207 1.65 -18.11 1.84
N SER A 208 2.37 -18.97 2.57
CA SER A 208 2.12 -20.40 2.64
C SER A 208 0.69 -20.69 3.11
N VAL A 209 0.30 -20.11 4.25
CA VAL A 209 -1.06 -20.27 4.81
C VAL A 209 -2.13 -19.81 3.83
N PHE A 210 -1.91 -18.70 3.13
CA PHE A 210 -2.87 -18.21 2.15
C PHE A 210 -2.99 -19.15 0.93
N LEU A 211 -1.89 -19.70 0.45
CA LEU A 211 -1.90 -20.64 -0.68
C LEU A 211 -2.48 -22.01 -0.30
N GLU A 212 -2.45 -22.38 0.97
CA GLU A 212 -3.06 -23.61 1.48
C GLU A 212 -4.58 -23.46 1.68
N ASP A 213 -5.03 -22.36 2.32
CA ASP A 213 -6.41 -22.22 2.79
C ASP A 213 -7.21 -21.11 2.09
N GLY A 214 -6.55 -20.00 1.73
CA GLY A 214 -7.21 -18.76 1.29
C GLY A 214 -7.40 -18.63 -0.20
N ILE A 215 -6.59 -19.33 -1.00
CA ILE A 215 -6.60 -19.23 -2.47
C ILE A 215 -7.83 -19.85 -3.10
N ASP A 216 -8.36 -20.90 -2.47
CA ASP A 216 -9.59 -21.55 -2.91
C ASP A 216 -10.76 -20.58 -2.85
N ASN A 217 -11.50 -20.48 -3.97
CA ASN A 217 -12.57 -19.49 -4.15
C ASN A 217 -12.13 -18.02 -4.02
N TYR A 218 -10.84 -17.71 -4.23
CA TYR A 218 -10.28 -16.36 -4.11
C TYR A 218 -11.06 -15.34 -4.95
N LYS A 219 -11.34 -15.65 -6.21
CA LYS A 219 -11.99 -14.74 -7.16
C LYS A 219 -13.29 -14.15 -6.62
N ASP A 220 -14.09 -14.96 -5.97
CA ASP A 220 -15.38 -14.56 -5.43
C ASP A 220 -15.26 -14.17 -3.94
N GLY A 221 -14.57 -14.99 -3.15
CA GLY A 221 -14.43 -14.83 -1.70
C GLY A 221 -13.71 -13.55 -1.29
N ARG A 222 -12.77 -13.05 -2.11
CA ARG A 222 -12.04 -11.80 -1.87
C ARG A 222 -12.91 -10.55 -1.78
N ASN A 223 -14.18 -10.63 -2.15
CA ASN A 223 -15.10 -9.51 -2.05
C ASN A 223 -15.75 -9.37 -0.66
N PHE A 224 -15.67 -10.39 0.16
CA PHE A 224 -16.36 -10.46 1.45
C PHE A 224 -15.38 -10.21 2.61
N PRO A 225 -15.47 -9.08 3.33
CA PRO A 225 -14.52 -8.72 4.37
C PRO A 225 -14.51 -9.66 5.58
N SER A 226 -15.58 -10.45 5.79
CA SER A 226 -15.67 -11.47 6.83
C SER A 226 -14.97 -12.79 6.47
N LYS A 227 -14.63 -13.02 5.19
CA LYS A 227 -14.00 -14.27 4.71
C LYS A 227 -12.48 -14.20 4.77
N LYS A 228 -11.85 -15.38 4.86
CA LYS A 228 -10.38 -15.53 4.90
C LYS A 228 -9.72 -15.61 3.51
N ASN A 229 -10.41 -15.15 2.46
CA ASN A 229 -9.93 -15.25 1.07
C ASN A 229 -9.07 -14.04 0.65
N VAL A 230 -8.32 -13.44 1.55
CA VAL A 230 -7.35 -12.37 1.23
C VAL A 230 -6.01 -12.67 1.89
N SER A 231 -4.93 -12.49 1.15
CA SER A 231 -3.59 -12.83 1.62
C SER A 231 -3.07 -11.94 2.74
N ARG A 232 -3.53 -10.69 2.81
CA ARG A 232 -2.99 -9.64 3.70
C ARG A 232 -1.46 -9.47 3.59
N LEU A 233 -0.91 -9.70 2.38
CA LEU A 233 0.52 -9.57 2.09
C LEU A 233 0.92 -8.13 1.72
N SER A 234 -0.04 -7.25 1.50
CA SER A 234 0.23 -5.89 1.03
C SER A 234 1.26 -5.11 1.87
N PRO A 235 1.27 -5.16 3.22
CA PRO A 235 2.32 -4.51 4.00
C PRO A 235 3.70 -5.13 3.75
N HIS A 236 3.77 -6.45 3.72
CA HIS A 236 5.03 -7.17 3.50
C HIS A 236 5.63 -6.87 2.12
N ILE A 237 4.78 -6.71 1.09
CA ILE A 237 5.21 -6.33 -0.26
C ILE A 237 5.66 -4.86 -0.29
N SER A 238 4.95 -3.96 0.42
CA SER A 238 5.26 -2.53 0.46
C SER A 238 6.65 -2.27 1.05
N PHE A 239 7.01 -3.00 2.11
CA PHE A 239 8.36 -2.92 2.72
C PHE A 239 9.36 -3.89 2.12
N GLY A 240 8.95 -4.70 1.15
CA GLY A 240 9.82 -5.66 0.48
C GLY A 240 10.31 -6.80 1.37
N GLU A 241 9.54 -7.18 2.39
CA GLU A 241 9.79 -8.37 3.21
C GLU A 241 9.53 -9.67 2.44
N ILE A 242 8.80 -9.57 1.33
CA ILE A 242 8.61 -10.59 0.32
C ILE A 242 8.56 -9.93 -1.06
N SER A 243 9.13 -10.58 -2.07
CA SER A 243 9.10 -10.04 -3.43
C SER A 243 7.83 -10.44 -4.19
N PRO A 244 7.42 -9.65 -5.18
CA PRO A 244 6.36 -10.07 -6.09
C PRO A 244 6.74 -11.33 -6.88
N ASN A 245 8.03 -11.54 -7.17
CA ASN A 245 8.52 -12.75 -7.84
C ASN A 245 8.30 -14.01 -6.98
N GLN A 246 8.60 -13.95 -5.67
CA GLN A 246 8.33 -15.07 -4.76
C GLN A 246 6.84 -15.42 -4.71
N ILE A 247 5.97 -14.41 -4.64
CA ILE A 247 4.51 -14.60 -4.62
C ILE A 247 4.02 -15.16 -5.95
N TRP A 248 4.48 -14.61 -7.06
CA TRP A 248 4.13 -15.02 -8.42
C TRP A 248 4.43 -16.49 -8.65
N TYR A 249 5.68 -16.90 -8.40
CA TYR A 249 6.10 -18.27 -8.64
C TYR A 249 5.50 -19.26 -7.64
N ALA A 250 5.32 -18.88 -6.37
CA ALA A 250 4.63 -19.73 -5.40
C ALA A 250 3.17 -19.96 -5.79
N ALA A 251 2.45 -18.94 -6.26
CA ALA A 251 1.09 -19.12 -6.74
C ALA A 251 1.02 -19.95 -8.03
N ARG A 252 1.92 -19.69 -8.99
CA ARG A 252 1.98 -20.40 -10.28
C ARG A 252 2.48 -21.83 -10.17
N SER A 253 3.10 -22.22 -9.06
CA SER A 253 3.47 -23.62 -8.81
C SER A 253 2.29 -24.51 -8.44
N LEU A 254 1.14 -23.92 -8.10
CA LEU A 254 -0.09 -24.64 -7.87
C LEU A 254 -0.75 -25.01 -9.20
N LYS A 255 -1.77 -25.90 -9.16
CA LYS A 255 -2.54 -26.22 -10.34
C LYS A 255 -3.24 -24.97 -10.87
N GLU A 256 -3.03 -24.66 -12.14
CA GLU A 256 -3.66 -23.52 -12.78
C GLU A 256 -5.18 -23.57 -12.68
N ASP A 257 -5.75 -22.48 -12.14
CA ASP A 257 -7.17 -22.23 -12.13
C ASP A 257 -7.49 -20.72 -12.16
N ARG A 258 -8.78 -20.43 -12.25
CA ARG A 258 -9.27 -19.03 -12.30
C ARG A 258 -8.95 -18.21 -11.05
N ASN A 259 -8.75 -18.85 -9.89
CA ASN A 259 -8.45 -18.15 -8.62
C ASN A 259 -7.00 -17.70 -8.61
N ILE A 260 -6.09 -18.57 -9.04
CA ILE A 260 -4.67 -18.25 -9.19
C ILE A 260 -4.46 -17.15 -10.23
N ASP A 261 -5.11 -17.24 -11.40
CA ASP A 261 -5.02 -16.18 -12.40
C ASP A 261 -5.55 -14.85 -11.89
N HIS A 262 -6.65 -14.88 -11.13
CA HIS A 262 -7.19 -13.68 -10.53
C HIS A 262 -6.26 -13.11 -9.46
N PHE A 263 -5.68 -13.96 -8.60
CA PHE A 263 -4.70 -13.54 -7.60
C PHE A 263 -3.45 -12.93 -8.25
N CYS A 264 -2.91 -13.56 -9.28
CA CYS A 264 -1.78 -13.01 -10.05
C CYS A 264 -2.13 -11.69 -10.74
N SER A 265 -3.39 -11.52 -11.20
CA SER A 265 -3.83 -10.24 -11.76
C SER A 265 -3.87 -9.11 -10.73
N GLU A 266 -4.02 -9.39 -9.43
CA GLU A 266 -3.92 -8.37 -8.39
C GLU A 266 -2.47 -7.90 -8.18
N LEU A 267 -1.48 -8.78 -8.37
CA LEU A 267 -0.09 -8.35 -8.51
C LEU A 267 0.07 -7.45 -9.76
N GLY A 268 -0.60 -7.82 -10.85
CA GLY A 268 -0.65 -6.97 -12.06
C GLY A 268 -1.23 -5.57 -11.81
N TRP A 269 -2.25 -5.42 -10.96
CA TRP A 269 -2.79 -4.11 -10.57
C TRP A 269 -1.74 -3.27 -9.80
N ARG A 270 -0.95 -3.91 -8.94
CA ARG A 270 0.17 -3.25 -8.28
C ARG A 270 1.21 -2.80 -9.30
N GLU A 271 1.61 -3.66 -10.24
CA GLU A 271 2.52 -3.29 -11.34
C GLU A 271 1.96 -2.10 -12.14
N PHE A 272 0.65 -2.08 -12.44
CA PHE A 272 0.00 -0.99 -13.15
C PHE A 272 0.05 0.33 -12.37
N SER A 273 -0.10 0.30 -11.06
CA SER A 273 0.02 1.49 -10.21
C SER A 273 1.42 2.11 -10.29
N TYR A 274 2.46 1.30 -10.18
CA TYR A 274 3.85 1.75 -10.35
C TYR A 274 4.16 2.22 -11.77
N TYR A 275 3.62 1.53 -12.76
CA TYR A 275 3.70 1.91 -14.16
C TYR A 275 3.10 3.30 -14.42
N LEU A 276 1.92 3.56 -13.87
CA LEU A 276 1.26 4.86 -13.97
C LEU A 276 2.06 5.96 -13.29
N LEU A 277 2.56 5.71 -12.07
CA LEU A 277 3.38 6.69 -11.35
C LEU A 277 4.68 7.02 -12.09
N TYR A 278 5.32 6.02 -12.72
CA TYR A 278 6.53 6.20 -13.50
C TYR A 278 6.29 7.05 -14.76
N HIS A 279 5.24 6.74 -15.54
CA HIS A 279 4.95 7.45 -16.79
C HIS A 279 4.23 8.78 -16.59
N PHE A 280 3.52 8.95 -15.48
CA PHE A 280 2.76 10.14 -15.13
C PHE A 280 3.12 10.61 -13.71
N PRO A 281 4.37 11.07 -13.47
CA PRO A 281 4.86 11.37 -12.12
C PRO A 281 4.07 12.45 -11.37
N PHE A 282 3.31 13.27 -12.09
CA PHE A 282 2.46 14.32 -11.52
C PHE A 282 1.21 13.79 -10.81
N ILE A 283 0.80 12.52 -11.04
CA ILE A 283 -0.48 11.99 -10.51
C ILE A 283 -0.52 11.91 -8.99
N GLU A 284 0.61 11.92 -8.32
CA GLU A 284 0.66 11.99 -6.84
C GLU A 284 0.00 13.27 -6.31
N LYS A 285 0.09 14.37 -7.05
CA LYS A 285 -0.37 15.70 -6.65
C LYS A 285 -1.54 16.23 -7.49
N GLU A 286 -1.74 15.72 -8.70
CA GLU A 286 -2.67 16.24 -9.67
C GLU A 286 -3.54 15.14 -10.24
N ASN A 287 -4.73 15.48 -10.71
CA ASN A 287 -5.59 14.54 -11.40
C ASN A 287 -4.98 14.11 -12.75
N LEU A 288 -5.02 12.81 -13.06
CA LEU A 288 -4.65 12.33 -14.40
C LEU A 288 -5.64 12.84 -15.46
N ASN A 289 -6.93 12.85 -15.13
CA ASN A 289 -7.97 13.48 -15.94
C ASN A 289 -8.19 14.91 -15.47
N LYS A 290 -7.62 15.86 -16.20
CA LYS A 290 -7.61 17.29 -15.86
C LYS A 290 -9.00 17.94 -15.77
N LYS A 291 -10.06 17.32 -16.30
CA LYS A 291 -11.44 17.81 -16.11
C LYS A 291 -11.81 17.89 -14.62
N PHE A 292 -11.27 17.00 -13.79
CA PHE A 292 -11.52 16.98 -12.35
C PHE A 292 -10.82 18.09 -11.57
N ASP A 293 -9.91 18.85 -12.17
CA ASP A 293 -9.31 20.03 -11.54
C ASP A 293 -10.36 21.14 -11.32
N ASN A 294 -11.43 21.14 -12.12
CA ASN A 294 -12.57 22.07 -12.02
C ASN A 294 -13.78 21.46 -11.29
N PHE A 295 -13.64 20.32 -10.65
CA PHE A 295 -14.75 19.68 -9.94
C PHE A 295 -15.10 20.50 -8.67
N PRO A 296 -16.39 20.80 -8.41
CA PRO A 296 -16.82 21.67 -7.30
C PRO A 296 -16.81 20.90 -5.95
N TRP A 297 -15.63 20.65 -5.40
CA TRP A 297 -15.47 20.05 -4.07
C TRP A 297 -15.99 20.97 -2.97
N THR A 298 -16.71 20.42 -1.99
CA THR A 298 -17.23 21.17 -0.83
C THR A 298 -16.25 21.19 0.35
N ASN A 299 -15.46 20.13 0.51
CA ASN A 299 -14.42 19.97 1.53
C ASN A 299 -14.90 20.30 2.97
N ASN A 300 -16.09 19.83 3.35
CA ASN A 300 -16.62 20.02 4.68
C ASN A 300 -15.78 19.26 5.73
N LEU A 301 -15.11 19.99 6.62
CA LEU A 301 -14.20 19.41 7.61
C LEU A 301 -14.93 18.65 8.75
N GLU A 302 -16.18 18.95 9.05
CA GLU A 302 -16.97 18.21 10.04
C GLU A 302 -17.32 16.82 9.50
N TYR A 303 -17.73 16.77 8.23
CA TYR A 303 -17.97 15.49 7.54
C TYR A 303 -16.68 14.68 7.40
N LEU A 304 -15.55 15.34 7.11
CA LEU A 304 -14.25 14.67 7.06
C LEU A 304 -13.90 14.03 8.42
N LYS A 305 -14.07 14.76 9.52
CA LYS A 305 -13.82 14.25 10.87
C LYS A 305 -14.74 13.10 11.24
N ALA A 306 -16.02 13.19 10.89
CA ALA A 306 -16.99 12.11 11.11
C ALA A 306 -16.58 10.85 10.34
N TRP A 307 -16.18 10.99 9.06
CA TRP A 307 -15.68 9.90 8.25
C TRP A 307 -14.40 9.28 8.85
N GLN A 308 -13.41 10.10 9.22
CA GLN A 308 -12.15 9.63 9.81
C GLN A 308 -12.36 8.83 11.11
N ARG A 309 -13.38 9.18 11.89
CA ARG A 309 -13.70 8.55 13.18
C ARG A 309 -14.63 7.35 13.07
N GLY A 310 -15.17 7.07 11.89
CA GLY A 310 -16.22 6.05 11.73
C GLY A 310 -17.49 6.40 12.48
N LEU A 311 -17.96 7.63 12.30
CA LEU A 311 -19.15 8.23 12.92
C LEU A 311 -20.05 8.88 11.87
N THR A 312 -20.18 8.26 10.70
CA THR A 312 -20.97 8.78 9.58
C THR A 312 -22.46 8.42 9.69
N GLY A 313 -22.81 7.46 10.55
CA GLY A 313 -24.14 6.88 10.61
C GLY A 313 -24.42 5.83 9.54
N TYR A 314 -23.43 5.51 8.70
CA TYR A 314 -23.48 4.41 7.71
C TYR A 314 -22.63 3.24 8.19
N PRO A 315 -23.22 2.14 8.70
CA PRO A 315 -22.50 1.10 9.44
C PRO A 315 -21.32 0.47 8.72
N ILE A 316 -21.41 0.20 7.41
CA ILE A 316 -20.30 -0.37 6.64
C ILE A 316 -19.13 0.62 6.46
N ILE A 317 -19.44 1.93 6.38
CA ILE A 317 -18.41 2.99 6.32
C ILE A 317 -17.71 3.07 7.67
N ASP A 318 -18.50 3.14 8.74
CA ASP A 318 -17.98 3.30 10.10
C ASP A 318 -17.16 2.07 10.52
N ALA A 319 -17.63 0.87 10.17
CA ALA A 319 -16.87 -0.37 10.37
C ALA A 319 -15.50 -0.33 9.67
N GLY A 320 -15.46 0.10 8.41
CA GLY A 320 -14.21 0.22 7.68
C GLY A 320 -13.22 1.21 8.28
N MET A 321 -13.70 2.38 8.69
CA MET A 321 -12.83 3.40 9.27
C MET A 321 -12.34 3.01 10.67
N ARG A 322 -13.15 2.29 11.46
CA ARG A 322 -12.73 1.75 12.75
C ARG A 322 -11.76 0.57 12.61
N GLU A 323 -11.95 -0.33 11.63
CA GLU A 323 -10.94 -1.35 11.28
C GLU A 323 -9.61 -0.71 10.95
N LEU A 324 -9.62 0.32 10.09
CA LEU A 324 -8.42 1.04 9.69
C LEU A 324 -7.67 1.60 10.91
N TRP A 325 -8.39 2.31 11.79
CA TRP A 325 -7.79 2.93 12.96
C TRP A 325 -7.26 1.90 13.96
N GLU A 326 -7.95 0.76 14.13
CA GLU A 326 -7.58 -0.28 15.08
C GLU A 326 -6.40 -1.14 14.59
N THR A 327 -6.41 -1.52 13.31
CA THR A 327 -5.50 -2.53 12.77
C THR A 327 -4.44 -2.01 11.81
N GLY A 328 -4.54 -0.74 11.38
CA GLY A 328 -3.71 -0.20 10.30
C GLY A 328 -4.02 -0.83 8.92
N TYR A 329 -5.16 -1.51 8.78
CA TYR A 329 -5.57 -2.20 7.56
C TYR A 329 -7.05 -1.98 7.28
N MET A 330 -7.42 -2.10 6.03
CA MET A 330 -8.82 -2.14 5.61
C MET A 330 -8.93 -3.09 4.42
N HIS A 331 -9.96 -3.94 4.43
CA HIS A 331 -10.25 -4.85 3.32
C HIS A 331 -10.49 -4.07 2.01
N ASN A 332 -9.98 -4.55 0.86
CA ASN A 332 -10.04 -3.82 -0.42
C ASN A 332 -11.47 -3.39 -0.81
N ARG A 333 -12.46 -4.27 -0.67
CA ARG A 333 -13.86 -3.93 -0.95
C ARG A 333 -14.34 -2.75 -0.10
N VAL A 334 -13.95 -2.73 1.16
CA VAL A 334 -14.32 -1.67 2.10
C VAL A 334 -13.59 -0.35 1.75
N ARG A 335 -12.31 -0.41 1.35
CA ARG A 335 -11.60 0.80 0.85
C ARG A 335 -12.34 1.46 -0.31
N MET A 336 -12.88 0.66 -1.24
CA MET A 336 -13.67 1.19 -2.35
C MET A 336 -14.96 1.86 -1.86
N ILE A 337 -15.65 1.27 -0.87
CA ILE A 337 -16.91 1.79 -0.33
C ILE A 337 -16.67 3.10 0.44
N VAL A 338 -15.72 3.11 1.38
CA VAL A 338 -15.43 4.30 2.20
C VAL A 338 -14.86 5.44 1.36
N GLY A 339 -14.02 5.12 0.36
CA GLY A 339 -13.47 6.10 -0.56
C GLY A 339 -14.55 6.72 -1.46
N SER A 340 -15.44 5.88 -2.04
CA SER A 340 -16.58 6.36 -2.81
C SER A 340 -17.49 7.28 -1.99
N PHE A 341 -17.75 6.94 -0.73
CA PHE A 341 -18.55 7.77 0.16
C PHE A 341 -17.91 9.14 0.38
N LEU A 342 -16.61 9.20 0.68
CA LEU A 342 -15.89 10.45 0.87
C LEU A 342 -15.97 11.36 -0.36
N VAL A 343 -15.61 10.84 -1.54
CA VAL A 343 -15.45 11.68 -2.74
C VAL A 343 -16.76 11.96 -3.48
N LYS A 344 -17.77 11.06 -3.34
CA LYS A 344 -19.01 11.17 -4.12
C LYS A 344 -20.24 11.56 -3.28
N ASN A 345 -20.34 11.14 -2.02
CA ASN A 345 -21.46 11.53 -1.18
C ASN A 345 -21.11 12.78 -0.34
N LEU A 346 -19.89 12.88 0.16
CA LEU A 346 -19.46 14.05 0.96
C LEU A 346 -18.81 15.14 0.09
N LEU A 347 -18.52 14.91 -1.19
CA LEU A 347 -17.83 15.82 -2.10
C LEU A 347 -16.52 16.40 -1.52
N ILE A 348 -15.80 15.56 -0.80
CA ILE A 348 -14.50 15.91 -0.24
C ILE A 348 -13.40 15.43 -1.19
N HIS A 349 -12.44 16.31 -1.48
CA HIS A 349 -11.35 16.03 -2.41
C HIS A 349 -10.56 14.78 -2.00
N TRP A 350 -10.23 13.93 -2.95
CA TRP A 350 -9.55 12.65 -2.70
C TRP A 350 -8.21 12.78 -1.96
N HIS A 351 -7.52 13.92 -2.04
CA HIS A 351 -6.28 14.18 -1.30
C HIS A 351 -6.46 14.06 0.22
N TYR A 352 -7.62 14.42 0.79
CA TYR A 352 -7.88 14.27 2.22
C TYR A 352 -7.94 12.79 2.63
N GLY A 353 -8.59 11.97 1.80
CA GLY A 353 -8.66 10.53 2.03
C GLY A 353 -7.29 9.86 1.81
N HIS A 354 -6.55 10.26 0.75
CA HIS A 354 -5.20 9.80 0.46
C HIS A 354 -4.26 10.09 1.63
N ALA A 355 -4.27 11.31 2.17
CA ALA A 355 -3.44 11.70 3.32
C ALA A 355 -3.80 10.89 4.57
N TRP A 356 -5.10 10.68 4.84
CA TRP A 356 -5.54 9.89 5.98
C TRP A 356 -5.11 8.43 5.86
N PHE A 357 -5.26 7.82 4.68
CA PHE A 357 -4.80 6.45 4.42
C PHE A 357 -3.28 6.34 4.53
N ASN A 358 -2.55 7.35 4.08
CA ASN A 358 -1.09 7.39 4.20
C ASN A 358 -0.62 7.39 5.66
N ASN A 359 -1.38 8.00 6.56
CA ASN A 359 -1.07 8.00 7.99
C ASN A 359 -1.45 6.69 8.69
N CYS A 360 -2.61 6.12 8.34
CA CYS A 360 -3.22 5.03 9.12
C CYS A 360 -2.91 3.64 8.57
N LEU A 361 -2.71 3.48 7.25
CA LEU A 361 -2.46 2.17 6.64
C LEU A 361 -1.01 1.73 6.80
N VAL A 362 -0.80 0.50 7.26
CA VAL A 362 0.51 -0.15 7.28
C VAL A 362 1.03 -0.52 5.89
N ASP A 363 0.13 -0.60 4.90
CA ASP A 363 0.46 -0.95 3.51
C ASP A 363 0.35 0.21 2.53
N ALA A 364 0.22 1.45 3.01
CA ALA A 364 0.18 2.60 2.11
C ALA A 364 1.50 2.72 1.36
N ASP A 365 1.45 2.65 0.05
CA ASP A 365 2.57 3.04 -0.81
C ASP A 365 2.12 4.11 -1.81
N LYS A 366 3.05 4.94 -2.24
CA LYS A 366 2.75 6.10 -3.08
C LYS A 366 2.01 5.72 -4.35
N ALA A 367 2.42 4.66 -5.03
CA ALA A 367 1.83 4.23 -6.30
C ALA A 367 0.40 3.70 -6.10
N ASN A 368 0.22 2.73 -5.20
CA ASN A 368 -1.07 2.07 -5.01
C ASN A 368 -2.09 2.99 -4.32
N ASN A 369 -1.68 3.78 -3.32
CA ASN A 369 -2.58 4.72 -2.65
C ASN A 369 -3.06 5.80 -3.62
N THR A 370 -2.16 6.39 -4.41
CA THR A 370 -2.50 7.40 -5.42
C THR A 370 -3.42 6.84 -6.50
N ALA A 371 -3.05 5.69 -7.09
CA ALA A 371 -3.85 5.07 -8.15
C ALA A 371 -5.24 4.67 -7.64
N GLY A 372 -5.34 4.11 -6.44
CA GLY A 372 -6.59 3.70 -5.81
C GLY A 372 -7.53 4.88 -5.54
N TRP A 373 -7.03 5.98 -5.00
CA TRP A 373 -7.84 7.16 -4.74
C TRP A 373 -8.32 7.84 -6.03
N GLN A 374 -7.47 7.97 -7.04
CA GLN A 374 -7.87 8.53 -8.31
C GLN A 374 -8.83 7.61 -9.09
N TRP A 375 -8.69 6.29 -8.94
CA TRP A 375 -9.64 5.33 -9.50
C TRP A 375 -11.05 5.54 -8.92
N ILE A 376 -11.16 5.69 -7.60
CA ILE A 376 -12.44 5.92 -6.90
C ILE A 376 -13.01 7.30 -7.24
N ALA A 377 -12.18 8.33 -7.28
CA ALA A 377 -12.58 9.68 -7.62
C ALA A 377 -13.07 9.82 -9.07
N GLY A 378 -12.74 8.86 -9.95
CA GLY A 378 -13.05 8.92 -11.37
C GLY A 378 -12.04 9.74 -12.18
N SER A 379 -10.99 10.25 -11.54
CA SER A 379 -9.96 11.10 -12.18
C SER A 379 -8.73 10.35 -12.65
N GLY A 380 -8.59 9.05 -12.32
CA GLY A 380 -7.43 8.22 -12.62
C GLY A 380 -7.48 7.49 -13.94
N ALA A 381 -6.46 6.65 -14.19
CA ALA A 381 -6.43 5.70 -15.29
C ALA A 381 -7.37 4.53 -15.00
N ASP A 382 -8.05 4.05 -16.04
CA ASP A 382 -9.07 2.97 -15.95
C ASP A 382 -10.08 3.18 -14.82
N ALA A 383 -10.34 4.44 -14.49
CA ALA A 383 -11.14 4.82 -13.34
C ALA A 383 -12.58 4.31 -13.45
N ALA A 384 -13.16 4.00 -12.30
CA ALA A 384 -14.60 3.72 -12.23
C ALA A 384 -15.38 4.92 -12.76
N PRO A 385 -16.40 4.72 -13.64
CA PRO A 385 -17.22 5.81 -14.11
C PRO A 385 -17.77 6.61 -12.93
N TYR A 386 -17.66 7.93 -12.98
CA TYR A 386 -18.04 8.80 -11.85
C TYR A 386 -19.51 8.59 -11.42
N PHE A 387 -20.41 8.40 -12.37
CA PHE A 387 -21.84 8.16 -12.10
C PHE A 387 -22.12 6.84 -11.37
N ARG A 388 -21.15 5.92 -11.27
CA ARG A 388 -21.22 4.70 -10.43
C ARG A 388 -20.93 5.06 -8.98
N ILE A 389 -21.91 5.62 -8.31
CA ILE A 389 -21.85 5.99 -6.89
C ILE A 389 -22.34 4.80 -6.07
N PHE A 390 -21.50 4.33 -5.14
CA PHE A 390 -21.89 3.21 -4.29
C PHE A 390 -22.89 3.66 -3.22
N ASN A 391 -23.98 2.91 -3.10
CA ASN A 391 -24.92 3.07 -1.98
C ASN A 391 -24.40 2.21 -0.81
N PRO A 392 -23.96 2.80 0.32
CA PRO A 392 -23.37 2.06 1.43
C PRO A 392 -24.33 1.01 2.04
N ILE A 393 -25.64 1.25 2.03
CA ILE A 393 -26.64 0.30 2.51
C ILE A 393 -26.58 -0.97 1.65
N THR A 394 -26.74 -0.82 0.33
CA THR A 394 -26.71 -1.95 -0.62
C THR A 394 -25.34 -2.64 -0.64
N GLN A 395 -24.25 -1.89 -0.49
CA GLN A 395 -22.91 -2.50 -0.42
C GLN A 395 -22.75 -3.35 0.84
N GLY A 396 -23.25 -2.88 1.99
CA GLY A 396 -23.27 -3.66 3.22
C GLY A 396 -24.09 -4.95 3.07
N GLN A 397 -25.31 -4.83 2.55
CA GLN A 397 -26.19 -5.98 2.31
C GLN A 397 -25.57 -7.02 1.37
N ASN A 398 -24.85 -6.59 0.32
CA ASN A 398 -24.27 -7.50 -0.67
C ASN A 398 -22.96 -8.15 -0.23
N PHE A 399 -22.15 -7.48 0.60
CA PHE A 399 -20.80 -7.95 0.92
C PHE A 399 -20.60 -8.30 2.41
N ASP A 400 -21.59 -8.06 3.24
CA ASP A 400 -21.61 -8.44 4.67
C ASP A 400 -23.03 -8.80 5.12
N GLU A 401 -23.75 -9.60 4.33
CA GLU A 401 -25.16 -9.97 4.55
C GLU A 401 -25.44 -10.48 5.96
N GLU A 402 -24.54 -11.29 6.51
CA GLU A 402 -24.65 -11.82 7.87
C GLU A 402 -24.25 -10.78 8.95
N GLY A 403 -23.70 -9.64 8.55
CA GLY A 403 -23.27 -8.57 9.43
C GLY A 403 -22.07 -8.91 10.31
N ILE A 404 -21.32 -9.97 9.97
CA ILE A 404 -20.18 -10.43 10.78
C ILE A 404 -19.09 -9.36 10.85
N TYR A 405 -18.75 -8.77 9.71
CA TYR A 405 -17.75 -7.72 9.64
C TYR A 405 -18.22 -6.44 10.32
N THR A 406 -19.42 -5.98 10.00
CA THR A 406 -19.95 -4.72 10.53
C THR A 406 -20.15 -4.78 12.04
N LYS A 407 -20.75 -5.84 12.57
CA LYS A 407 -20.97 -6.02 14.01
C LYS A 407 -19.67 -6.16 14.79
N LYS A 408 -18.63 -6.67 14.18
CA LYS A 408 -17.30 -6.74 14.81
C LYS A 408 -16.72 -5.34 15.07
N TRP A 409 -16.83 -4.43 14.09
CA TRP A 409 -16.22 -3.09 14.17
C TRP A 409 -17.17 -2.00 14.67
N VAL A 410 -18.47 -2.30 14.70
CA VAL A 410 -19.53 -1.45 15.26
C VAL A 410 -20.33 -2.27 16.28
N PRO A 411 -19.73 -2.62 17.43
CA PRO A 411 -20.33 -3.54 18.40
C PRO A 411 -21.64 -3.04 19.00
N GLU A 412 -21.88 -1.73 19.03
CA GLU A 412 -23.14 -1.14 19.44
C GLU A 412 -24.33 -1.60 18.59
N LEU A 413 -24.08 -2.01 17.34
CA LEU A 413 -25.11 -2.57 16.44
C LEU A 413 -25.23 -4.11 16.51
N SER A 414 -24.53 -4.76 17.43
CA SER A 414 -24.46 -6.24 17.45
C SER A 414 -25.81 -6.93 17.62
N LYS A 415 -26.76 -6.29 18.34
CA LYS A 415 -28.09 -6.84 18.61
C LYS A 415 -29.16 -6.43 17.59
N ILE A 416 -28.82 -5.53 16.65
CA ILE A 416 -29.76 -5.14 15.59
C ILE A 416 -29.96 -6.32 14.65
N PRO A 417 -31.21 -6.67 14.24
CA PRO A 417 -31.45 -7.66 13.19
C PRO A 417 -30.78 -7.27 11.89
N ASN A 418 -30.21 -8.24 11.17
CA ASN A 418 -29.44 -7.99 9.94
C ASN A 418 -30.24 -7.19 8.89
N LYS A 419 -31.55 -7.36 8.85
CA LYS A 419 -32.46 -6.57 7.98
C LYS A 419 -32.27 -5.06 8.14
N TYR A 420 -31.97 -4.57 9.33
CA TYR A 420 -31.80 -3.15 9.65
C TYR A 420 -30.36 -2.77 9.96
N LEU A 421 -29.42 -3.71 9.87
CA LEU A 421 -28.04 -3.46 10.26
C LEU A 421 -27.40 -2.31 9.49
N PHE A 422 -27.69 -2.19 8.19
CA PHE A 422 -27.06 -1.16 7.32
C PHE A 422 -27.90 0.12 7.19
N ASN A 423 -29.08 0.15 7.76
CA ASN A 423 -30.00 1.28 7.81
C ASN A 423 -30.79 1.30 9.14
N PRO A 424 -30.11 1.36 10.30
CA PRO A 424 -30.75 1.21 11.62
C PRO A 424 -31.82 2.28 11.93
N TRP A 425 -31.76 3.42 11.26
CA TRP A 425 -32.78 4.47 11.38
C TRP A 425 -34.16 4.12 10.76
N GLU A 426 -34.23 3.03 9.99
CA GLU A 426 -35.50 2.49 9.48
C GLU A 426 -36.13 1.42 10.40
N ALA A 427 -35.43 1.05 11.48
CA ALA A 427 -35.95 0.13 12.49
C ALA A 427 -37.04 0.79 13.34
N SER A 428 -38.08 0.03 13.70
CA SER A 428 -39.12 0.54 14.62
C SER A 428 -38.53 0.80 16.01
N PRO A 429 -39.17 1.70 16.81
CA PRO A 429 -38.75 1.95 18.19
C PRO A 429 -38.65 0.67 19.04
N ASP A 430 -39.53 -0.29 18.82
CA ASP A 430 -39.53 -1.57 19.57
C ASP A 430 -38.26 -2.39 19.25
N ILE A 431 -37.83 -2.39 18.00
CA ILE A 431 -36.60 -3.09 17.58
C ILE A 431 -35.36 -2.40 18.16
N LEU A 432 -35.32 -1.06 18.13
CA LEU A 432 -34.23 -0.29 18.72
C LEU A 432 -34.15 -0.50 20.23
N ASN A 433 -35.29 -0.47 20.92
CA ASN A 433 -35.39 -0.73 22.37
C ASN A 433 -34.95 -2.16 22.72
N ALA A 434 -35.39 -3.18 21.95
CA ALA A 434 -34.96 -4.57 22.14
C ALA A 434 -33.44 -4.76 21.93
N ALA A 435 -32.83 -3.95 21.07
CA ALA A 435 -31.37 -3.92 20.84
C ALA A 435 -30.62 -3.09 21.90
N ASN A 436 -31.31 -2.37 22.78
CA ASN A 436 -30.78 -1.35 23.70
C ASN A 436 -29.96 -0.29 22.93
N LEU A 437 -30.51 0.25 21.84
CA LEU A 437 -29.86 1.21 20.98
C LEU A 437 -30.67 2.50 20.89
N GLU A 438 -30.04 3.62 21.25
CA GLU A 438 -30.57 4.97 21.08
C GLU A 438 -29.78 5.67 19.94
N LEU A 439 -30.44 5.85 18.77
CA LEU A 439 -29.82 6.54 17.64
C LEU A 439 -29.63 8.02 17.98
N GLY A 440 -28.45 8.55 17.57
CA GLY A 440 -28.01 9.91 17.92
C GLY A 440 -27.23 9.98 19.24
N LYS A 441 -27.25 8.91 20.04
CA LYS A 441 -26.49 8.82 21.30
C LYS A 441 -25.49 7.65 21.28
N ASP A 442 -25.99 6.42 21.16
CA ASP A 442 -25.15 5.22 21.16
C ASP A 442 -24.53 5.00 19.77
N TYR A 443 -25.26 5.31 18.71
CA TYR A 443 -24.81 5.28 17.33
C TYR A 443 -25.32 6.51 16.57
N PRO A 444 -24.49 7.18 15.74
CA PRO A 444 -24.88 8.42 15.08
C PRO A 444 -26.00 8.22 14.04
N LEU A 445 -26.79 9.25 13.84
CA LEU A 445 -27.66 9.37 12.67
C LEU A 445 -26.82 9.62 11.41
N PRO A 446 -27.34 9.28 10.19
CA PRO A 446 -26.68 9.58 8.93
C PRO A 446 -26.33 11.06 8.78
N ILE A 447 -25.06 11.36 8.49
CA ILE A 447 -24.59 12.76 8.31
C ILE A 447 -25.06 13.39 7.00
N VAL A 448 -25.47 12.60 6.02
CA VAL A 448 -26.07 13.04 4.75
C VAL A 448 -27.18 12.07 4.35
N ASP A 449 -28.18 12.56 3.63
CA ASP A 449 -29.14 11.68 2.93
C ASP A 449 -28.50 11.06 1.68
N ILE A 450 -28.60 9.74 1.52
CA ILE A 450 -27.88 9.01 0.46
C ILE A 450 -28.45 9.29 -0.95
N LYS A 451 -29.76 9.57 -1.07
CA LYS A 451 -30.39 9.89 -2.35
C LYS A 451 -30.08 11.33 -2.76
N GLU A 452 -30.20 12.24 -1.81
CA GLU A 452 -29.91 13.66 -2.03
C GLU A 452 -28.42 13.86 -2.36
N SER A 453 -27.52 13.32 -1.58
CA SER A 453 -26.06 13.42 -1.81
C SER A 453 -25.65 12.82 -3.16
N ARG A 454 -26.27 11.70 -3.57
CA ARG A 454 -26.07 11.14 -4.91
C ARG A 454 -26.48 12.10 -6.02
N ASN A 455 -27.64 12.75 -5.88
CA ASN A 455 -28.12 13.70 -6.90
C ASN A 455 -27.22 14.94 -6.98
N ILE A 456 -26.77 15.47 -5.84
CA ILE A 456 -25.81 16.58 -5.78
C ILE A 456 -24.50 16.19 -6.48
N ALA A 457 -23.98 14.99 -6.21
CA ALA A 457 -22.76 14.50 -6.87
C ALA A 457 -22.90 14.40 -8.39
N LEU A 458 -24.04 13.91 -8.88
CA LEU A 458 -24.31 13.83 -10.34
C LEU A 458 -24.42 15.20 -10.98
N GLN A 459 -25.09 16.16 -10.32
CA GLN A 459 -25.15 17.57 -10.77
C GLN A 459 -23.75 18.18 -10.80
N ALA A 460 -22.94 17.99 -9.76
CA ALA A 460 -21.56 18.44 -9.73
C ALA A 460 -20.74 17.87 -10.90
N PHE A 461 -20.92 16.59 -11.21
CA PHE A 461 -20.22 15.97 -12.34
C PHE A 461 -20.63 16.54 -13.70
N GLU A 462 -21.91 16.86 -13.89
CA GLU A 462 -22.38 17.49 -15.15
C GLU A 462 -21.70 18.85 -15.40
N THR A 463 -21.30 19.59 -14.35
CA THR A 463 -20.61 20.89 -14.52
C THR A 463 -19.25 20.76 -15.19
N ILE A 464 -18.58 19.60 -15.07
CA ILE A 464 -17.25 19.36 -15.66
C ILE A 464 -17.29 18.51 -16.94
N LYS A 465 -18.42 17.86 -17.23
CA LYS A 465 -18.55 16.92 -18.35
C LYS A 465 -18.34 17.60 -19.69
N ASN A 466 -18.87 18.82 -19.85
CA ASN A 466 -18.86 19.58 -21.08
C ASN A 466 -17.73 20.63 -21.14
N LYS A 467 -16.90 20.73 -20.12
CA LYS A 467 -15.70 21.58 -20.15
C LYS A 467 -14.59 20.81 -20.85
N SER A 468 -14.27 21.17 -22.08
CA SER A 468 -13.18 20.65 -22.90
C SER A 468 -11.83 21.21 -22.46
#